data_b4637d5f908a5a93c567fc0dbcd2a207
#
_entry.id   b4637d5f908a5a93c567fc0dbcd2a207
#
_cell.length_a   1.000
_cell.length_b   1.000
_cell.length_c   1.000
_cell.angle_alpha   90.00
_cell.angle_beta   90.00
_cell.angle_gamma   90.00
#
_symmetry.space_group_name_H-M   'P 1'
#
loop_
_entity.id
_entity.type
_entity.pdbx_description
1 polymer ?
#
loop_
_entity_poly.entity_id
_entity_poly.type
_entity_poly.pdbx_seq_one_letter_code
_entity_poly.pdbx_strand_id
1 'polypeptide(L)'
;IKRVLAYSTISQLGYMIAALGIGAYAAAVFHLVTHAFFKALLFLGSGSVIHGMEHGALHTGEHEDVQNMHKMGGLRKKMPVTFVTFLLGGLSLAGAPLLTAGFWSKDEILSGALNGGFVVVFVVLALAALLTAFYTARQITLTFLGTPRSKAAEHAHESRWEMTLPLGVLAVFAVSAGWAGIPETFPGLGGLIPNWFGEFVGGHALEHEVSHSPVPLLTSLLVSLGGLLLGWLVYRRQVAGAADPLAKTLGPVYSLLKNKYYIDEFYAWLLIRPARWLSETLVADWMDRRVLDGILHGLGRFGIWLGEVLRRWFDLPVVNGAGDGVGRGARWLGMVLSPLQNGHEQTYMLTAVIGVVTAGVAFILLVVF
;
A
#
# COMPACT_ATOMS: atom_id res chain seq x y z
N ILE A 1 16.43 -4.92 2.16
CA ILE A 1 16.21 -6.06 1.27
C ILE A 1 14.97 -5.89 0.39
N LYS A 2 13.79 -5.52 0.92
CA LYS A 2 12.56 -5.28 0.15
C LYS A 2 12.70 -4.18 -0.91
N ARG A 3 13.35 -3.06 -0.59
CA ARG A 3 13.52 -1.93 -1.51
C ARG A 3 14.24 -2.33 -2.79
N VAL A 4 15.29 -3.16 -2.69
CA VAL A 4 16.02 -3.68 -3.87
C VAL A 4 15.09 -4.47 -4.77
N LEU A 5 14.25 -5.35 -4.21
CA LEU A 5 13.29 -6.16 -4.96
C LEU A 5 12.19 -5.32 -5.61
N ALA A 6 11.71 -4.26 -4.93
CA ALA A 6 10.72 -3.34 -5.48
C ALA A 6 11.25 -2.61 -6.73
N TYR A 7 12.43 -1.99 -6.63
CA TYR A 7 13.06 -1.35 -7.80
C TYR A 7 13.44 -2.34 -8.90
N SER A 8 13.82 -3.56 -8.51
CA SER A 8 14.04 -4.65 -9.45
C SER A 8 12.77 -5.02 -10.22
N THR A 9 11.58 -4.97 -9.58
CA THR A 9 10.30 -5.21 -10.29
C THR A 9 10.05 -4.12 -11.33
N ILE A 10 10.24 -2.85 -10.98
CA ILE A 10 10.10 -1.72 -11.93
C ILE A 10 11.05 -1.90 -13.12
N SER A 11 12.30 -2.31 -12.88
CA SER A 11 13.27 -2.58 -13.93
C SER A 11 12.83 -3.70 -14.86
N GLN A 12 12.30 -4.81 -14.32
CA GLN A 12 11.83 -5.94 -15.15
C GLN A 12 10.56 -5.58 -15.94
N LEU A 13 9.65 -4.77 -15.37
CA LEU A 13 8.52 -4.24 -16.13
C LEU A 13 8.99 -3.36 -17.29
N GLY A 14 10.01 -2.50 -17.07
CA GLY A 14 10.65 -1.75 -18.14
C GLY A 14 11.24 -2.65 -19.23
N TYR A 15 11.83 -3.79 -18.85
CA TYR A 15 12.35 -4.80 -19.76
C TYR A 15 11.24 -5.39 -20.65
N MET A 16 10.09 -5.73 -20.05
CA MET A 16 8.92 -6.23 -20.78
C MET A 16 8.29 -5.18 -21.69
N ILE A 17 8.18 -3.94 -21.23
CA ILE A 17 7.66 -2.82 -22.05
C ILE A 17 8.57 -2.57 -23.25
N ALA A 18 9.90 -2.64 -23.08
CA ALA A 18 10.83 -2.54 -24.19
C ALA A 18 10.62 -3.68 -25.21
N ALA A 19 10.40 -4.91 -24.73
CA ALA A 19 10.09 -6.04 -25.60
C ALA A 19 8.77 -5.85 -26.38
N LEU A 20 7.73 -5.32 -25.74
CA LEU A 20 6.49 -4.94 -26.42
C LEU A 20 6.72 -3.85 -27.47
N GLY A 21 7.53 -2.84 -27.13
CA GLY A 21 7.85 -1.71 -28.01
C GLY A 21 8.59 -2.10 -29.31
N ILE A 22 9.34 -3.21 -29.28
CA ILE A 22 10.04 -3.76 -30.47
C ILE A 22 9.22 -4.86 -31.19
N GLY A 23 7.97 -5.12 -30.76
CA GLY A 23 7.11 -6.14 -31.36
C GLY A 23 7.37 -7.57 -30.89
N ALA A 24 8.25 -7.80 -29.91
CA ALA A 24 8.55 -9.13 -29.35
C ALA A 24 7.50 -9.53 -28.28
N TYR A 25 6.23 -9.64 -28.69
CA TYR A 25 5.08 -9.82 -27.78
C TYR A 25 5.15 -11.14 -27.01
N ALA A 26 5.45 -12.25 -27.71
CA ALA A 26 5.56 -13.58 -27.09
C ALA A 26 6.68 -13.60 -26.03
N ALA A 27 7.84 -13.04 -26.34
CA ALA A 27 8.97 -12.91 -25.40
C ALA A 27 8.62 -12.05 -24.18
N ALA A 28 7.86 -10.96 -24.36
CA ALA A 28 7.40 -10.12 -23.26
C ALA A 28 6.46 -10.88 -22.31
N VAL A 29 5.47 -11.59 -22.84
CA VAL A 29 4.53 -12.40 -22.06
C VAL A 29 5.25 -13.61 -21.40
N PHE A 30 6.17 -14.25 -22.11
CA PHE A 30 6.99 -15.30 -21.52
C PHE A 30 7.81 -14.82 -20.34
N HIS A 31 8.44 -13.64 -20.48
CA HIS A 31 9.16 -13.05 -19.36
C HIS A 31 8.22 -12.65 -18.22
N LEU A 32 7.00 -12.19 -18.50
CA LEU A 32 6.01 -11.88 -17.47
C LEU A 32 5.66 -13.13 -16.63
N VAL A 33 5.42 -14.25 -17.27
CA VAL A 33 5.07 -15.51 -16.58
C VAL A 33 6.24 -16.02 -15.73
N THR A 34 7.44 -16.11 -16.31
CA THR A 34 8.64 -16.55 -15.57
C THR A 34 8.98 -15.58 -14.43
N HIS A 35 8.84 -14.27 -14.69
CA HIS A 35 9.05 -13.21 -13.72
C HIS A 35 8.12 -13.35 -12.50
N ALA A 36 6.85 -13.70 -12.70
CA ALA A 36 5.90 -13.86 -11.61
C ALA A 36 6.41 -14.89 -10.58
N PHE A 37 6.92 -16.04 -11.03
CA PHE A 37 7.43 -17.10 -10.14
C PHE A 37 8.67 -16.67 -9.35
N PHE A 38 9.71 -16.20 -10.03
CA PHE A 38 10.93 -15.84 -9.31
C PHE A 38 10.78 -14.55 -8.48
N LYS A 39 9.87 -13.63 -8.85
CA LYS A 39 9.58 -12.46 -8.01
C LYS A 39 8.79 -12.80 -6.78
N ALA A 40 7.73 -13.59 -6.89
CA ALA A 40 7.01 -14.09 -5.74
C ALA A 40 7.95 -14.80 -4.77
N LEU A 41 8.83 -15.69 -5.30
CA LEU A 41 9.85 -16.37 -4.51
C LEU A 41 10.78 -15.41 -3.74
N LEU A 42 11.32 -14.41 -4.42
CA LEU A 42 12.25 -13.45 -3.82
C LEU A 42 11.58 -12.58 -2.76
N PHE A 43 10.33 -12.10 -3.02
CA PHE A 43 9.59 -11.31 -2.06
C PHE A 43 9.19 -12.11 -0.82
N LEU A 44 8.66 -13.31 -0.99
CA LEU A 44 8.34 -14.20 0.13
C LEU A 44 9.60 -14.63 0.88
N GLY A 45 10.69 -14.94 0.17
CA GLY A 45 11.99 -15.23 0.76
C GLY A 45 12.56 -14.04 1.56
N SER A 46 12.38 -12.80 1.06
CA SER A 46 12.75 -11.61 1.83
C SER A 46 11.88 -11.45 3.08
N GLY A 47 10.60 -11.82 3.02
CA GLY A 47 9.70 -11.86 4.17
C GLY A 47 10.19 -12.87 5.22
N SER A 48 10.59 -14.06 4.79
CA SER A 48 11.19 -15.07 5.67
C SER A 48 12.48 -14.58 6.36
N VAL A 49 13.37 -13.91 5.60
CA VAL A 49 14.58 -13.29 6.17
C VAL A 49 14.24 -12.24 7.22
N ILE A 50 13.31 -11.35 6.94
CA ILE A 50 12.88 -10.30 7.86
C ILE A 50 12.29 -10.93 9.13
N HIS A 51 11.42 -11.92 9.00
CA HIS A 51 10.83 -12.64 10.12
C HIS A 51 11.92 -13.28 11.03
N GLY A 52 12.90 -13.95 10.44
CA GLY A 52 14.04 -14.50 11.21
C GLY A 52 14.88 -13.42 11.91
N MET A 53 15.10 -12.28 11.26
CA MET A 53 15.81 -11.13 11.85
C MET A 53 15.00 -10.46 12.96
N GLU A 54 13.67 -10.33 12.83
CA GLU A 54 12.78 -9.80 13.87
C GLU A 54 12.83 -10.66 15.14
N HIS A 55 12.77 -11.97 14.98
CA HIS A 55 12.93 -12.90 16.10
C HIS A 55 14.29 -12.74 16.79
N GLY A 56 15.37 -12.63 16.02
CA GLY A 56 16.69 -12.37 16.56
C GLY A 56 16.80 -11.04 17.31
N ALA A 57 16.18 -9.98 16.78
CA ALA A 57 16.13 -8.66 17.39
C ALA A 57 15.33 -8.67 18.71
N LEU A 58 14.18 -9.34 18.74
CA LEU A 58 13.38 -9.51 19.97
C LEU A 58 14.14 -10.24 21.08
N HIS A 59 14.92 -11.28 20.71
CA HIS A 59 15.74 -12.03 21.66
C HIS A 59 16.87 -11.20 22.28
N THR A 60 17.40 -10.23 21.54
CA THR A 60 18.56 -9.43 21.96
C THR A 60 18.19 -8.05 22.48
N GLY A 61 16.93 -7.64 22.37
CA GLY A 61 16.46 -6.29 22.73
C GLY A 61 17.00 -5.19 21.80
N GLU A 62 17.49 -5.54 20.62
CA GLU A 62 17.98 -4.55 19.64
C GLU A 62 16.81 -3.94 18.84
N HIS A 63 16.74 -2.61 18.80
CA HIS A 63 15.81 -1.85 17.97
C HIS A 63 16.47 -1.44 16.64
N GLU A 64 16.93 -2.42 15.86
CA GLU A 64 17.57 -2.17 14.57
C GLU A 64 16.59 -2.36 13.40
N ASP A 65 16.87 -1.68 12.28
CA ASP A 65 16.14 -1.90 11.02
C ASP A 65 16.47 -3.31 10.46
N VAL A 66 15.60 -4.25 10.74
CA VAL A 66 15.70 -5.67 10.31
C VAL A 66 15.66 -5.85 8.78
N GLN A 67 15.30 -4.80 8.02
CA GLN A 67 15.33 -4.81 6.56
C GLN A 67 16.67 -4.38 5.97
N ASN A 68 17.58 -3.86 6.79
CA ASN A 68 18.87 -3.35 6.35
C ASN A 68 19.86 -4.47 6.09
N MET A 69 20.19 -4.73 4.81
CA MET A 69 21.14 -5.78 4.42
C MET A 69 22.54 -5.61 5.00
N HIS A 70 22.96 -4.37 5.35
CA HIS A 70 24.25 -4.13 5.99
C HIS A 70 24.33 -4.65 7.43
N LYS A 71 23.18 -4.91 8.07
CA LYS A 71 23.04 -5.50 9.41
C LYS A 71 22.86 -7.02 9.37
N MET A 72 22.62 -7.60 8.20
CA MET A 72 22.49 -9.04 7.97
C MET A 72 23.86 -9.70 7.82
N GLY A 73 23.92 -10.88 7.26
CA GLY A 73 25.12 -11.65 6.95
C GLY A 73 25.15 -12.99 7.67
N GLY A 74 25.80 -13.98 7.04
CA GLY A 74 25.94 -15.32 7.61
C GLY A 74 24.65 -16.13 7.72
N LEU A 75 23.50 -15.60 7.24
CA LEU A 75 22.19 -16.21 7.42
C LEU A 75 22.03 -17.58 6.73
N ARG A 76 22.90 -17.92 5.76
CA ARG A 76 22.86 -19.25 5.10
C ARG A 76 22.92 -20.43 6.05
N LYS A 77 23.60 -20.27 7.20
CA LYS A 77 23.72 -21.34 8.21
C LYS A 77 22.53 -21.39 9.16
N LYS A 78 21.85 -20.24 9.35
CA LYS A 78 20.71 -20.09 10.23
C LYS A 78 19.38 -20.35 9.53
N MET A 79 19.31 -20.05 8.23
CA MET A 79 18.13 -20.14 7.38
C MET A 79 18.47 -20.87 6.06
N PRO A 80 18.83 -22.17 6.11
CA PRO A 80 19.32 -22.89 4.93
C PRO A 80 18.25 -23.06 3.85
N VAL A 81 16.98 -23.31 4.19
CA VAL A 81 15.90 -23.47 3.22
C VAL A 81 15.60 -22.14 2.54
N THR A 82 15.45 -21.09 3.33
CA THR A 82 15.26 -19.72 2.81
C THR A 82 16.45 -19.30 1.95
N PHE A 83 17.69 -19.65 2.32
CA PHE A 83 18.88 -19.34 1.52
C PHE A 83 18.84 -20.03 0.15
N VAL A 84 18.60 -21.35 0.10
CA VAL A 84 18.60 -22.12 -1.16
C VAL A 84 17.51 -21.61 -2.09
N THR A 85 16.29 -21.44 -1.57
CA THR A 85 15.15 -20.97 -2.38
C THR A 85 15.37 -19.53 -2.87
N PHE A 86 15.90 -18.65 -2.02
CA PHE A 86 16.26 -17.28 -2.41
C PHE A 86 17.38 -17.24 -3.45
N LEU A 87 18.38 -18.12 -3.32
CA LEU A 87 19.46 -18.27 -4.28
C LEU A 87 18.92 -18.69 -5.66
N LEU A 88 18.02 -19.68 -5.73
CA LEU A 88 17.40 -20.12 -6.98
C LEU A 88 16.57 -18.99 -7.62
N GLY A 89 15.78 -18.27 -6.83
CA GLY A 89 15.05 -17.10 -7.32
C GLY A 89 15.98 -15.98 -7.81
N GLY A 90 17.06 -15.72 -7.08
CA GLY A 90 18.08 -14.74 -7.46
C GLY A 90 18.84 -15.12 -8.73
N LEU A 91 19.22 -16.38 -8.88
CA LEU A 91 19.84 -16.91 -10.10
C LEU A 91 18.89 -16.79 -11.30
N SER A 92 17.59 -17.06 -11.09
CA SER A 92 16.58 -16.88 -12.13
C SER A 92 16.41 -15.39 -12.48
N LEU A 93 16.33 -14.50 -11.50
CA LEU A 93 16.30 -13.06 -11.74
C LEU A 93 17.55 -12.58 -12.51
N ALA A 94 18.74 -13.06 -12.16
CA ALA A 94 19.99 -12.74 -12.85
C ALA A 94 20.05 -13.31 -14.27
N GLY A 95 19.24 -14.32 -14.58
CA GLY A 95 19.30 -15.06 -15.85
C GLY A 95 20.49 -16.01 -15.87
N ALA A 96 20.72 -16.78 -14.80
CA ALA A 96 21.78 -17.79 -14.76
C ALA A 96 21.57 -18.84 -15.84
N PRO A 97 22.60 -19.16 -16.63
CA PRO A 97 22.48 -19.90 -17.88
C PRO A 97 21.85 -21.30 -17.71
N LEU A 98 21.07 -21.72 -18.70
CA LEU A 98 20.51 -23.06 -18.93
C LEU A 98 19.56 -23.57 -17.86
N LEU A 99 19.82 -23.29 -16.60
CA LEU A 99 19.10 -23.88 -15.46
C LEU A 99 17.83 -23.11 -15.10
N THR A 100 17.81 -21.78 -15.28
CA THR A 100 16.78 -20.92 -14.70
C THR A 100 15.81 -20.38 -15.73
N ALA A 101 14.55 -20.19 -15.28
CA ALA A 101 13.46 -19.65 -16.11
C ALA A 101 13.76 -18.25 -16.65
N GLY A 102 14.41 -17.40 -15.85
CA GLY A 102 14.77 -16.05 -16.26
C GLY A 102 15.85 -15.96 -17.33
N PHE A 103 16.67 -16.99 -17.53
CA PHE A 103 17.62 -17.05 -18.64
C PHE A 103 16.90 -17.11 -19.98
N TRP A 104 16.03 -18.11 -20.14
CA TRP A 104 15.31 -18.35 -21.38
C TRP A 104 14.49 -17.15 -21.85
N SER A 105 13.72 -16.58 -20.94
CA SER A 105 12.85 -15.45 -21.26
C SER A 105 13.60 -14.13 -21.54
N LYS A 106 14.76 -13.90 -20.91
CA LYS A 106 15.59 -12.72 -21.20
C LYS A 106 16.37 -12.86 -22.49
N ASP A 107 16.89 -14.04 -22.73
CA ASP A 107 17.62 -14.33 -23.99
C ASP A 107 16.72 -14.14 -25.20
N GLU A 108 15.45 -14.58 -25.12
CA GLU A 108 14.46 -14.38 -26.16
C GLU A 108 14.18 -12.89 -26.42
N ILE A 109 14.08 -12.05 -25.39
CA ILE A 109 13.92 -10.59 -25.54
C ILE A 109 15.17 -9.96 -26.18
N LEU A 110 16.36 -10.37 -25.77
CA LEU A 110 17.62 -9.85 -26.35
C LEU A 110 17.76 -10.30 -27.81
N SER A 111 17.39 -11.54 -28.11
CA SER A 111 17.37 -12.07 -29.48
C SER A 111 16.38 -11.30 -30.35
N GLY A 112 15.17 -11.04 -29.87
CA GLY A 112 14.19 -10.22 -30.57
C GLY A 112 14.67 -8.80 -30.83
N ALA A 113 15.35 -8.18 -29.86
CA ALA A 113 15.90 -6.84 -30.03
C ALA A 113 17.01 -6.77 -31.10
N LEU A 114 17.96 -7.71 -31.09
CA LEU A 114 19.05 -7.72 -32.04
C LEU A 114 18.59 -8.10 -33.45
N ASN A 115 17.80 -9.17 -33.57
CA ASN A 115 17.29 -9.68 -34.84
C ASN A 115 16.31 -8.71 -35.51
N GLY A 116 15.51 -7.98 -34.71
CA GLY A 116 14.65 -6.88 -35.18
C GLY A 116 15.40 -5.61 -35.60
N GLY A 117 16.76 -5.58 -35.49
CA GLY A 117 17.57 -4.42 -35.86
C GLY A 117 17.61 -3.30 -34.82
N PHE A 118 17.01 -3.51 -33.63
CA PHE A 118 16.96 -2.53 -32.54
C PHE A 118 18.23 -2.57 -31.67
N VAL A 119 19.39 -2.30 -32.27
CA VAL A 119 20.71 -2.42 -31.62
C VAL A 119 20.82 -1.58 -30.34
N VAL A 120 20.29 -0.35 -30.33
CA VAL A 120 20.31 0.52 -29.14
C VAL A 120 19.53 -0.12 -28.00
N VAL A 121 18.34 -0.67 -28.27
CA VAL A 121 17.51 -1.36 -27.27
C VAL A 121 18.26 -2.59 -26.75
N PHE A 122 18.86 -3.39 -27.66
CA PHE A 122 19.67 -4.54 -27.26
C PHE A 122 20.79 -4.17 -26.29
N VAL A 123 21.58 -3.12 -26.58
CA VAL A 123 22.68 -2.69 -25.72
C VAL A 123 22.18 -2.21 -24.35
N VAL A 124 21.11 -1.40 -24.33
CA VAL A 124 20.51 -0.92 -23.07
C VAL A 124 19.97 -2.08 -22.22
N LEU A 125 19.28 -3.04 -22.84
CA LEU A 125 18.79 -4.21 -22.15
C LEU A 125 19.91 -5.13 -21.66
N ALA A 126 20.99 -5.31 -22.42
CA ALA A 126 22.17 -6.06 -22.00
C ALA A 126 22.84 -5.42 -20.77
N LEU A 127 23.02 -4.10 -20.79
CA LEU A 127 23.53 -3.35 -19.62
C LEU A 127 22.59 -3.48 -18.40
N ALA A 128 21.29 -3.39 -18.60
CA ALA A 128 20.31 -3.60 -17.53
C ALA A 128 20.37 -5.03 -16.98
N ALA A 129 20.60 -6.04 -17.80
CA ALA A 129 20.79 -7.42 -17.38
C ALA A 129 22.08 -7.59 -16.56
N LEU A 130 23.20 -6.98 -16.98
CA LEU A 130 24.46 -6.96 -16.24
C LEU A 130 24.27 -6.36 -14.84
N LEU A 131 23.63 -5.19 -14.75
CA LEU A 131 23.34 -4.53 -13.48
C LEU A 131 22.36 -5.36 -12.61
N THR A 132 21.42 -6.06 -13.24
CA THR A 132 20.51 -6.98 -12.55
C THR A 132 21.26 -8.13 -11.89
N ALA A 133 22.15 -8.78 -12.61
CA ALA A 133 23.00 -9.84 -12.07
C ALA A 133 23.93 -9.32 -10.95
N PHE A 134 24.52 -8.14 -11.14
CA PHE A 134 25.38 -7.50 -10.15
C PHE A 134 24.65 -7.20 -8.84
N TYR A 135 23.50 -6.53 -8.86
CA TYR A 135 22.81 -6.22 -7.60
C TYR A 135 22.20 -7.47 -6.94
N THR A 136 21.83 -8.48 -7.73
CA THR A 136 21.36 -9.76 -7.20
C THR A 136 22.46 -10.47 -6.41
N ALA A 137 23.66 -10.54 -6.98
CA ALA A 137 24.83 -11.07 -6.28
C ALA A 137 25.16 -10.27 -5.01
N ARG A 138 25.08 -8.93 -5.07
CA ARG A 138 25.22 -8.05 -3.90
C ARG A 138 24.19 -8.41 -2.82
N GLN A 139 22.92 -8.55 -3.19
CA GLN A 139 21.85 -8.87 -2.25
C GLN A 139 22.06 -10.23 -1.57
N ILE A 140 22.38 -11.26 -2.34
CA ILE A 140 22.67 -12.61 -1.80
C ILE A 140 23.90 -12.58 -0.91
N THR A 141 24.97 -11.92 -1.33
CA THR A 141 26.23 -11.85 -0.58
C THR A 141 26.06 -11.11 0.74
N LEU A 142 25.39 -9.97 0.75
CA LEU A 142 25.17 -9.18 1.95
C LEU A 142 24.19 -9.84 2.92
N THR A 143 23.20 -10.57 2.45
CA THR A 143 22.19 -11.19 3.31
C THR A 143 22.64 -12.53 3.87
N PHE A 144 23.17 -13.41 3.04
CA PHE A 144 23.38 -14.81 3.42
C PHE A 144 24.83 -15.20 3.63
N LEU A 145 25.77 -14.52 2.97
CA LEU A 145 27.19 -14.89 3.03
C LEU A 145 27.96 -14.08 4.08
N GLY A 146 29.23 -14.45 4.29
CA GLY A 146 30.09 -13.80 5.28
C GLY A 146 29.75 -14.19 6.72
N THR A 147 29.99 -13.25 7.64
CA THR A 147 29.70 -13.37 9.08
C THR A 147 28.49 -12.51 9.44
N PRO A 148 27.74 -12.85 10.51
CA PRO A 148 26.68 -12.00 11.03
C PRO A 148 27.21 -10.60 11.37
N ARG A 149 26.44 -9.56 11.05
CA ARG A 149 26.85 -8.16 11.25
C ARG A 149 26.02 -7.44 12.31
N SER A 150 25.09 -8.15 12.96
CA SER A 150 24.33 -7.69 14.14
C SER A 150 24.03 -8.89 15.04
N LYS A 151 23.69 -8.63 16.29
CA LYS A 151 23.23 -9.68 17.20
C LYS A 151 21.92 -10.29 16.73
N ALA A 152 21.02 -9.49 16.12
CA ALA A 152 19.82 -10.00 15.49
C ALA A 152 20.12 -11.07 14.44
N ALA A 153 21.16 -10.87 13.60
CA ALA A 153 21.59 -11.87 12.61
C ALA A 153 22.22 -13.12 13.25
N GLU A 154 22.89 -12.99 14.40
CA GLU A 154 23.42 -14.12 15.14
C GLU A 154 22.35 -15.04 15.74
N HIS A 155 21.20 -14.46 16.14
CA HIS A 155 20.08 -15.17 16.76
C HIS A 155 18.92 -15.42 15.81
N ALA A 156 19.07 -15.08 14.52
CA ALA A 156 18.10 -15.40 13.50
C ALA A 156 17.95 -16.93 13.33
N HIS A 157 16.76 -17.39 13.01
CA HIS A 157 16.46 -18.79 12.78
C HIS A 157 15.57 -18.99 11.55
N GLU A 158 15.51 -20.20 11.05
CA GLU A 158 14.68 -20.57 9.90
C GLU A 158 13.19 -20.35 10.20
N SER A 159 12.46 -19.90 9.20
CA SER A 159 11.01 -19.79 9.28
C SER A 159 10.33 -21.16 9.33
N ARG A 160 9.13 -21.21 9.90
CA ARG A 160 8.33 -22.43 9.99
C ARG A 160 7.97 -22.98 8.61
N TRP A 161 7.57 -24.24 8.57
CA TRP A 161 7.26 -24.94 7.32
C TRP A 161 6.13 -24.29 6.51
N GLU A 162 5.19 -23.58 7.18
CA GLU A 162 4.10 -22.85 6.53
C GLU A 162 4.62 -21.72 5.63
N MET A 163 5.80 -21.17 5.93
CA MET A 163 6.47 -20.18 5.10
C MET A 163 7.46 -20.81 4.11
N THR A 164 8.18 -21.85 4.52
CA THR A 164 9.23 -22.44 3.67
C THR A 164 8.68 -23.37 2.59
N LEU A 165 7.52 -24.02 2.78
CA LEU A 165 6.88 -24.83 1.76
C LEU A 165 6.51 -24.04 0.49
N PRO A 166 5.80 -22.90 0.58
CA PRO A 166 5.55 -22.05 -0.59
C PRO A 166 6.83 -21.60 -1.31
N LEU A 167 7.91 -21.30 -0.56
CA LEU A 167 9.20 -20.98 -1.15
C LEU A 167 9.76 -22.14 -1.96
N GLY A 168 9.66 -23.38 -1.46
CA GLY A 168 10.07 -24.58 -2.18
C GLY A 168 9.30 -24.77 -3.49
N VAL A 169 7.98 -24.64 -3.45
CA VAL A 169 7.12 -24.75 -4.64
C VAL A 169 7.49 -23.70 -5.69
N LEU A 170 7.60 -22.43 -5.28
CA LEU A 170 7.99 -21.35 -6.19
C LEU A 170 9.42 -21.52 -6.74
N ALA A 171 10.34 -22.09 -5.96
CA ALA A 171 11.70 -22.37 -6.41
C ALA A 171 11.73 -23.39 -7.55
N VAL A 172 10.89 -24.41 -7.48
CA VAL A 172 10.74 -25.36 -8.60
C VAL A 172 10.31 -24.64 -9.88
N PHE A 173 9.28 -23.79 -9.83
CA PHE A 173 8.84 -23.04 -10.99
C PHE A 173 9.83 -21.96 -11.44
N ALA A 174 10.58 -21.32 -10.53
CA ALA A 174 11.63 -20.38 -10.88
C ALA A 174 12.77 -21.02 -11.68
N VAL A 175 12.95 -22.32 -11.56
CA VAL A 175 13.87 -23.13 -12.38
C VAL A 175 13.18 -23.66 -13.63
N SER A 176 12.08 -24.38 -13.50
CA SER A 176 11.50 -25.20 -14.57
C SER A 176 10.57 -24.45 -15.53
N ALA A 177 9.91 -23.36 -15.10
CA ALA A 177 8.92 -22.68 -15.95
C ALA A 177 9.52 -22.13 -17.26
N GLY A 178 10.82 -21.83 -17.28
CA GLY A 178 11.50 -21.41 -18.50
C GLY A 178 11.71 -22.49 -19.54
N TRP A 179 11.67 -23.76 -19.12
CA TRP A 179 11.85 -24.87 -20.06
C TRP A 179 10.66 -25.07 -20.99
N ALA A 180 9.51 -24.50 -20.64
CA ALA A 180 8.34 -24.52 -21.50
C ALA A 180 8.46 -23.63 -22.75
N GLY A 181 9.45 -22.74 -22.83
CA GLY A 181 9.68 -21.81 -23.92
C GLY A 181 11.12 -21.86 -24.45
N ILE A 182 11.75 -23.05 -24.48
CA ILE A 182 13.06 -23.22 -25.11
C ILE A 182 12.89 -23.13 -26.61
N PRO A 183 13.60 -22.22 -27.32
CA PRO A 183 13.52 -22.14 -28.77
C PRO A 183 13.99 -23.42 -29.44
N GLU A 184 13.31 -23.87 -30.48
CA GLU A 184 13.69 -25.09 -31.26
C GLU A 184 15.08 -24.98 -31.87
N THR A 185 15.51 -23.76 -32.12
CA THR A 185 16.82 -23.44 -32.72
C THR A 185 17.96 -23.42 -31.69
N PHE A 186 17.68 -23.63 -30.38
CA PHE A 186 18.70 -23.54 -29.34
C PHE A 186 19.71 -24.71 -29.45
N PRO A 187 21.04 -24.43 -29.49
CA PRO A 187 22.07 -25.45 -29.67
C PRO A 187 22.02 -26.53 -28.58
N GLY A 188 21.84 -27.78 -28.96
CA GLY A 188 21.91 -28.94 -28.10
C GLY A 188 20.64 -29.30 -27.29
N LEU A 189 19.73 -28.36 -27.08
CA LEU A 189 18.46 -28.57 -26.37
C LEU A 189 17.24 -28.36 -27.27
N GLY A 190 17.40 -27.62 -28.36
CA GLY A 190 16.33 -27.38 -29.32
C GLY A 190 15.82 -28.70 -29.93
N GLY A 191 14.50 -28.86 -30.02
CA GLY A 191 13.84 -30.06 -30.50
C GLY A 191 13.76 -31.20 -29.49
N LEU A 192 14.50 -31.20 -28.38
CA LEU A 192 14.35 -32.16 -27.29
C LEU A 192 13.13 -31.86 -26.39
N ILE A 193 12.86 -30.60 -26.18
CA ILE A 193 11.74 -30.11 -25.41
C ILE A 193 10.89 -29.22 -26.33
N PRO A 194 9.60 -29.58 -26.58
CA PRO A 194 8.73 -28.75 -27.41
C PRO A 194 8.54 -27.36 -26.83
N ASN A 195 8.47 -26.32 -27.66
CA ASN A 195 8.18 -24.96 -27.26
C ASN A 195 6.68 -24.74 -26.96
N TRP A 196 6.18 -25.37 -25.90
CA TRP A 196 4.76 -25.31 -25.53
C TRP A 196 4.27 -23.89 -25.32
N PHE A 197 5.15 -23.01 -24.83
CA PHE A 197 4.77 -21.61 -24.56
C PHE A 197 4.56 -20.83 -25.87
N GLY A 198 5.47 -20.98 -26.84
CA GLY A 198 5.34 -20.35 -28.14
C GLY A 198 4.10 -20.85 -28.91
N GLU A 199 3.85 -22.17 -28.90
CA GLU A 199 2.64 -22.76 -29.49
C GLU A 199 1.35 -22.23 -28.85
N PHE A 200 1.32 -22.10 -27.51
CA PHE A 200 0.15 -21.62 -26.76
C PHE A 200 -0.15 -20.15 -27.03
N VAL A 201 0.88 -19.28 -27.06
CA VAL A 201 0.69 -17.81 -27.13
C VAL A 201 0.39 -17.31 -28.54
N GLY A 202 0.93 -17.94 -29.56
CA GLY A 202 0.79 -17.34 -30.88
C GLY A 202 0.81 -18.26 -32.07
N GLY A 203 1.07 -19.53 -31.88
CA GLY A 203 1.34 -20.43 -33.03
C GLY A 203 2.43 -19.84 -33.93
N HIS A 204 2.62 -20.46 -35.10
CA HIS A 204 3.64 -20.04 -36.07
C HIS A 204 3.51 -18.59 -36.64
N ALA A 205 2.43 -17.89 -36.33
CA ALA A 205 2.16 -16.54 -36.86
C ALA A 205 3.02 -15.41 -36.20
N LEU A 206 3.68 -15.70 -35.06
CA LEU A 206 4.55 -14.74 -34.34
C LEU A 206 6.03 -15.12 -34.42
N GLU A 207 6.38 -16.20 -35.07
CA GLU A 207 7.79 -16.55 -35.35
C GLU A 207 8.33 -15.60 -36.43
N HIS A 208 8.96 -14.51 -35.99
CA HIS A 208 9.93 -13.81 -36.85
C HIS A 208 11.02 -14.84 -37.17
N GLU A 209 11.38 -14.96 -38.44
CA GLU A 209 12.55 -15.78 -38.86
C GLU A 209 13.74 -15.44 -37.96
N VAL A 210 14.02 -16.30 -37.01
CA VAL A 210 15.10 -16.09 -36.04
C VAL A 210 16.41 -16.26 -36.79
N SER A 211 17.03 -15.15 -37.16
CA SER A 211 18.42 -15.17 -37.60
C SER A 211 19.27 -15.83 -36.52
N HIS A 212 19.99 -16.88 -36.89
CA HIS A 212 20.79 -17.72 -35.99
C HIS A 212 22.08 -17.02 -35.52
N SER A 213 21.97 -15.78 -35.06
CA SER A 213 23.13 -15.06 -34.50
C SER A 213 23.45 -15.62 -33.10
N PRO A 214 24.69 -16.07 -32.84
CA PRO A 214 25.10 -16.48 -31.49
C PRO A 214 25.34 -15.30 -30.53
N VAL A 215 25.26 -14.06 -31.04
CA VAL A 215 25.58 -12.85 -30.28
C VAL A 215 24.65 -12.63 -29.07
N PRO A 216 23.31 -12.75 -29.18
CA PRO A 216 22.43 -12.59 -28.01
C PRO A 216 22.76 -13.61 -26.91
N LEU A 217 22.91 -14.87 -27.25
CA LEU A 217 23.24 -15.95 -26.32
C LEU A 217 24.58 -15.69 -25.60
N LEU A 218 25.63 -15.37 -26.34
CA LEU A 218 26.94 -15.04 -25.74
C LEU A 218 26.84 -13.80 -24.84
N THR A 219 26.08 -12.81 -25.25
CA THR A 219 25.83 -11.61 -24.44
C THR A 219 25.07 -11.96 -23.16
N SER A 220 24.00 -12.74 -23.24
CA SER A 220 23.25 -13.23 -22.08
C SER A 220 24.14 -13.96 -21.08
N LEU A 221 25.01 -14.85 -21.57
CA LEU A 221 25.99 -15.58 -20.76
C LEU A 221 26.98 -14.64 -20.07
N LEU A 222 27.60 -13.73 -20.83
CA LEU A 222 28.61 -12.81 -20.32
C LEU A 222 28.04 -11.83 -19.30
N VAL A 223 26.87 -11.24 -19.57
CA VAL A 223 26.27 -10.24 -18.65
C VAL A 223 25.75 -10.89 -17.37
N SER A 224 25.17 -12.09 -17.48
CA SER A 224 24.66 -12.81 -16.32
C SER A 224 25.80 -13.30 -15.41
N LEU A 225 26.71 -14.10 -15.95
CA LEU A 225 27.84 -14.64 -15.17
C LEU A 225 28.82 -13.55 -14.73
N GLY A 226 29.13 -12.60 -15.64
CA GLY A 226 30.00 -11.47 -15.31
C GLY A 226 29.43 -10.58 -14.23
N GLY A 227 28.14 -10.24 -14.30
CA GLY A 227 27.46 -9.45 -13.29
C GLY A 227 27.40 -10.15 -11.92
N LEU A 228 27.06 -11.44 -11.89
CA LEU A 228 27.07 -12.24 -10.67
C LEU A 228 28.47 -12.32 -10.04
N LEU A 229 29.48 -12.60 -10.84
CA LEU A 229 30.87 -12.67 -10.39
C LEU A 229 31.37 -11.32 -9.85
N LEU A 230 31.16 -10.24 -10.59
CA LEU A 230 31.56 -8.90 -10.17
C LEU A 230 30.86 -8.48 -8.86
N GLY A 231 29.55 -8.69 -8.74
CA GLY A 231 28.82 -8.39 -7.53
C GLY A 231 29.33 -9.19 -6.32
N TRP A 232 29.60 -10.48 -6.50
CA TRP A 232 30.18 -11.31 -5.45
C TRP A 232 31.60 -10.87 -5.06
N LEU A 233 32.48 -10.61 -6.03
CA LEU A 233 33.88 -10.18 -5.77
C LEU A 233 33.94 -8.86 -5.00
N VAL A 234 33.07 -7.88 -5.34
CA VAL A 234 33.02 -6.57 -4.70
C VAL A 234 32.54 -6.69 -3.24
N TYR A 235 31.51 -7.51 -2.98
CA TYR A 235 30.84 -7.52 -1.67
C TYR A 235 31.26 -8.69 -0.75
N ARG A 236 32.00 -9.69 -1.21
CA ARG A 236 32.37 -10.89 -0.42
C ARG A 236 33.17 -10.58 0.84
N ARG A 237 33.85 -9.45 0.92
CA ARG A 237 34.68 -9.02 2.06
C ARG A 237 34.04 -7.91 2.91
N GLN A 238 32.75 -7.66 2.72
CA GLN A 238 32.06 -6.62 3.48
C GLN A 238 31.96 -7.01 4.96
N VAL A 239 32.44 -6.11 5.83
CA VAL A 239 32.38 -6.27 7.31
C VAL A 239 31.39 -5.28 7.92
N ALA A 240 31.03 -5.52 9.19
CA ALA A 240 30.12 -4.66 9.93
C ALA A 240 30.67 -3.22 10.04
N GLY A 241 29.81 -2.22 9.84
CA GLY A 241 30.19 -0.80 9.96
C GLY A 241 31.04 -0.24 8.82
N ALA A 242 31.51 -1.07 7.87
CA ALA A 242 32.28 -0.58 6.74
C ALA A 242 31.40 0.17 5.72
N ALA A 243 31.95 1.25 5.13
CA ALA A 243 31.33 1.95 4.04
C ALA A 243 31.15 1.04 2.81
N ASP A 244 30.19 1.36 1.94
CA ASP A 244 30.00 0.63 0.68
C ASP A 244 31.27 0.69 -0.16
N PRO A 245 31.80 -0.45 -0.66
CA PRO A 245 33.05 -0.49 -1.42
C PRO A 245 33.06 0.42 -2.65
N LEU A 246 31.90 0.64 -3.27
CA LEU A 246 31.78 1.47 -4.47
C LEU A 246 31.67 2.97 -4.17
N ALA A 247 31.48 3.37 -2.91
CA ALA A 247 31.29 4.79 -2.56
C ALA A 247 32.47 5.68 -2.99
N LYS A 248 33.70 5.20 -2.78
CA LYS A 248 34.92 5.93 -3.18
C LYS A 248 35.16 5.91 -4.69
N THR A 249 34.89 4.76 -5.32
CA THR A 249 35.18 4.56 -6.75
C THR A 249 34.22 5.34 -7.65
N LEU A 250 32.93 5.37 -7.30
CA LEU A 250 31.89 6.03 -8.09
C LEU A 250 31.69 7.51 -7.73
N GLY A 251 32.17 7.98 -6.57
CA GLY A 251 32.09 9.38 -6.17
C GLY A 251 30.69 10.00 -6.30
N PRO A 252 30.50 11.07 -7.10
CA PRO A 252 29.20 11.72 -7.29
C PRO A 252 28.13 10.79 -7.89
N VAL A 253 28.54 9.87 -8.77
CA VAL A 253 27.61 8.87 -9.35
C VAL A 253 27.05 7.95 -8.28
N TYR A 254 27.83 7.59 -7.26
CA TYR A 254 27.33 6.84 -6.12
C TYR A 254 26.21 7.59 -5.40
N SER A 255 26.38 8.89 -5.17
CA SER A 255 25.35 9.72 -4.52
C SER A 255 24.07 9.80 -5.36
N LEU A 256 24.18 9.92 -6.67
CA LEU A 256 23.06 9.90 -7.60
C LEU A 256 22.30 8.57 -7.53
N LEU A 257 23.02 7.43 -7.57
CA LEU A 257 22.43 6.09 -7.48
C LEU A 257 21.82 5.83 -6.10
N LYS A 258 22.51 6.24 -5.03
CA LYS A 258 22.03 6.09 -3.64
C LYS A 258 20.72 6.83 -3.40
N ASN A 259 20.59 8.03 -3.98
CA ASN A 259 19.39 8.86 -3.93
C ASN A 259 18.40 8.56 -5.07
N LYS A 260 18.55 7.41 -5.76
CA LYS A 260 17.60 6.94 -6.77
C LYS A 260 17.31 7.96 -7.87
N TYR A 261 18.35 8.61 -8.36
CA TYR A 261 18.28 9.69 -9.38
C TYR A 261 17.44 10.90 -8.96
N TYR A 262 17.12 11.05 -7.66
CA TYR A 262 16.23 12.08 -7.12
C TYR A 262 14.80 12.05 -7.73
N ILE A 263 14.38 10.88 -8.24
CA ILE A 263 13.03 10.72 -8.83
C ILE A 263 11.93 10.86 -7.77
N ASP A 264 12.18 10.34 -6.55
CA ASP A 264 11.20 10.47 -5.45
C ASP A 264 10.99 11.96 -5.08
N GLU A 265 12.06 12.76 -5.04
CA GLU A 265 12.03 14.19 -4.77
C GLU A 265 11.33 14.96 -5.89
N PHE A 266 11.59 14.57 -7.14
CA PHE A 266 10.90 15.13 -8.31
C PHE A 266 9.39 14.85 -8.26
N TYR A 267 8.97 13.62 -7.96
CA TYR A 267 7.55 13.30 -7.78
C TYR A 267 6.95 14.01 -6.57
N ALA A 268 7.69 14.12 -5.49
CA ALA A 268 7.25 14.88 -4.32
C ALA A 268 6.97 16.35 -4.67
N TRP A 269 7.83 16.97 -5.47
CA TRP A 269 7.67 18.35 -5.90
C TRP A 269 6.54 18.50 -6.94
N LEU A 270 6.52 17.65 -7.98
CA LEU A 270 5.60 17.80 -9.12
C LEU A 270 4.17 17.35 -8.81
N LEU A 271 4.00 16.26 -8.04
CA LEU A 271 2.70 15.61 -7.87
C LEU A 271 2.22 15.63 -6.41
N ILE A 272 3.08 15.21 -5.46
CA ILE A 272 2.64 14.98 -4.09
C ILE A 272 2.33 16.29 -3.37
N ARG A 273 3.21 17.31 -3.46
CA ARG A 273 2.99 18.62 -2.83
C ARG A 273 1.75 19.34 -3.37
N PRO A 274 1.54 19.45 -4.70
CA PRO A 274 0.31 20.01 -5.24
C PRO A 274 -0.95 19.24 -4.86
N ALA A 275 -0.92 17.91 -4.91
CA ALA A 275 -2.04 17.07 -4.52
C ALA A 275 -2.37 17.21 -3.03
N ARG A 276 -1.35 17.28 -2.17
CA ARG A 276 -1.51 17.51 -0.73
C ARG A 276 -2.07 18.90 -0.47
N TRP A 277 -1.54 19.93 -1.11
CA TRP A 277 -2.08 21.29 -1.00
C TRP A 277 -3.55 21.35 -1.42
N LEU A 278 -3.89 20.73 -2.54
CA LEU A 278 -5.29 20.63 -3.01
C LEU A 278 -6.19 19.95 -1.97
N SER A 279 -5.75 18.81 -1.45
CA SER A 279 -6.50 18.02 -0.47
C SER A 279 -6.64 18.73 0.88
N GLU A 280 -5.54 19.24 1.43
CA GLU A 280 -5.52 19.84 2.76
C GLU A 280 -6.09 21.27 2.76
N THR A 281 -5.67 22.12 1.81
CA THR A 281 -6.05 23.53 1.79
C THR A 281 -7.39 23.77 1.12
N LEU A 282 -7.60 23.22 -0.09
CA LEU A 282 -8.83 23.47 -0.83
C LEU A 282 -9.98 22.61 -0.33
N VAL A 283 -9.78 21.30 -0.18
CA VAL A 283 -10.86 20.39 0.19
C VAL A 283 -11.12 20.45 1.70
N ALA A 284 -10.13 20.12 2.54
CA ALA A 284 -10.35 20.02 3.97
C ALA A 284 -10.57 21.38 4.66
N ASP A 285 -9.72 22.39 4.39
CA ASP A 285 -9.82 23.67 5.10
C ASP A 285 -10.88 24.59 4.51
N TRP A 286 -10.95 24.69 3.17
CA TRP A 286 -11.87 25.64 2.55
C TRP A 286 -13.25 25.02 2.33
N MET A 287 -13.36 23.88 1.64
CA MET A 287 -14.67 23.29 1.33
C MET A 287 -15.34 22.71 2.57
N ASP A 288 -14.62 21.89 3.35
CA ASP A 288 -15.20 21.17 4.48
C ASP A 288 -15.38 22.12 5.67
N ARG A 289 -14.30 22.63 6.25
CA ARG A 289 -14.38 23.45 7.47
C ARG A 289 -15.03 24.82 7.30
N ARG A 290 -14.75 25.55 6.19
CA ARG A 290 -15.30 26.90 6.03
C ARG A 290 -16.69 26.88 5.39
N VAL A 291 -16.90 26.09 4.34
CA VAL A 291 -18.19 26.10 3.63
C VAL A 291 -19.18 25.15 4.30
N LEU A 292 -18.91 23.87 4.37
CA LEU A 292 -19.86 22.90 4.90
C LEU A 292 -20.12 23.09 6.39
N ASP A 293 -19.09 23.13 7.19
CA ASP A 293 -19.22 23.35 8.63
C ASP A 293 -19.75 24.76 8.91
N GLY A 294 -19.36 25.76 8.13
CA GLY A 294 -19.91 27.13 8.21
C GLY A 294 -21.40 27.18 7.98
N ILE A 295 -21.93 26.46 6.98
CA ILE A 295 -23.36 26.33 6.71
C ILE A 295 -24.06 25.61 7.88
N LEU A 296 -23.53 24.47 8.33
CA LEU A 296 -24.10 23.68 9.42
C LEU A 296 -24.15 24.48 10.72
N HIS A 297 -23.07 25.15 11.06
CA HIS A 297 -23.03 26.05 12.24
C HIS A 297 -23.96 27.26 12.07
N GLY A 298 -24.12 27.76 10.83
CA GLY A 298 -25.09 28.80 10.50
C GLY A 298 -26.52 28.36 10.77
N LEU A 299 -26.90 27.16 10.28
CA LEU A 299 -28.20 26.54 10.54
C LEU A 299 -28.42 26.30 12.04
N GLY A 300 -27.43 25.79 12.74
CA GLY A 300 -27.48 25.62 14.20
C GLY A 300 -27.73 26.93 14.95
N ARG A 301 -27.00 28.00 14.61
CA ARG A 301 -27.20 29.35 15.19
C ARG A 301 -28.58 29.91 14.88
N PHE A 302 -29.05 29.71 13.64
CA PHE A 302 -30.41 30.09 13.25
C PHE A 302 -31.47 29.35 14.07
N GLY A 303 -31.30 28.03 14.29
CA GLY A 303 -32.19 27.24 15.14
C GLY A 303 -32.23 27.73 16.59
N ILE A 304 -31.08 28.07 17.18
CA ILE A 304 -31.00 28.67 18.53
C ILE A 304 -31.70 30.03 18.58
N TRP A 305 -31.42 30.89 17.59
CA TRP A 305 -32.06 32.18 17.51
C TRP A 305 -33.59 32.07 17.35
N LEU A 306 -34.05 31.19 16.50
CA LEU A 306 -35.50 30.95 16.32
C LEU A 306 -36.15 30.42 17.61
N GLY A 307 -35.48 29.50 18.32
CA GLY A 307 -35.92 29.00 19.62
C GLY A 307 -36.02 30.14 20.67
N GLU A 308 -35.07 31.07 20.70
CA GLU A 308 -35.07 32.19 21.62
C GLU A 308 -36.15 33.23 21.27
N VAL A 309 -36.41 33.47 19.99
CA VAL A 309 -37.52 34.31 19.52
C VAL A 309 -38.87 33.69 19.90
N LEU A 310 -39.09 32.40 19.63
CA LEU A 310 -40.30 31.69 20.00
C LEU A 310 -40.52 31.68 21.53
N ARG A 311 -39.47 31.44 22.31
CA ARG A 311 -39.53 31.50 23.77
C ARG A 311 -39.93 32.86 24.25
N ARG A 312 -39.29 33.93 23.76
CA ARG A 312 -39.50 35.32 24.23
C ARG A 312 -40.86 35.88 23.82
N TRP A 313 -41.29 35.60 22.59
CA TRP A 313 -42.50 36.20 22.03
C TRP A 313 -43.75 35.33 22.12
N PHE A 314 -43.60 34.04 22.27
CA PHE A 314 -44.75 33.11 22.30
C PHE A 314 -44.83 32.34 23.63
N ASP A 315 -43.80 31.62 24.03
CA ASP A 315 -43.85 30.74 25.21
C ASP A 315 -44.04 31.52 26.51
N LEU A 316 -43.20 32.53 26.75
CA LEU A 316 -43.28 33.33 27.97
C LEU A 316 -44.60 34.18 28.07
N PRO A 317 -44.98 34.99 27.03
CA PRO A 317 -46.17 35.83 27.18
C PRO A 317 -47.47 35.08 26.95
N VAL A 318 -47.54 34.12 26.04
CA VAL A 318 -48.79 33.41 25.70
C VAL A 318 -48.99 32.17 26.57
N VAL A 319 -48.06 31.24 26.50
CA VAL A 319 -48.24 29.96 27.22
C VAL A 319 -48.15 30.12 28.74
N ASN A 320 -47.01 30.65 29.19
CA ASN A 320 -46.81 30.88 30.61
C ASN A 320 -47.68 32.03 31.13
N GLY A 321 -47.84 33.11 30.33
CA GLY A 321 -48.69 34.24 30.66
C GLY A 321 -50.16 33.89 30.81
N ALA A 322 -50.70 32.94 30.00
CA ALA A 322 -52.04 32.42 30.16
C ALA A 322 -52.18 31.65 31.47
N GLY A 323 -51.22 30.76 31.78
CA GLY A 323 -51.19 30.00 33.05
C GLY A 323 -51.13 30.94 34.26
N ASP A 324 -50.26 31.96 34.23
CA ASP A 324 -50.19 32.94 35.28
C ASP A 324 -51.45 33.82 35.34
N GLY A 325 -52.08 34.09 34.20
CA GLY A 325 -53.35 34.79 34.13
C GLY A 325 -54.48 34.02 34.81
N VAL A 326 -54.62 32.74 34.57
CA VAL A 326 -55.56 31.85 35.26
C VAL A 326 -55.28 31.82 36.77
N GLY A 327 -53.99 31.70 37.17
CA GLY A 327 -53.61 31.71 38.56
C GLY A 327 -53.88 33.07 39.25
N ARG A 328 -53.71 34.17 38.58
CA ARG A 328 -54.09 35.51 39.08
C ARG A 328 -55.60 35.65 39.16
N GLY A 329 -56.33 35.16 38.15
CA GLY A 329 -57.81 35.17 38.15
C GLY A 329 -58.36 34.36 39.30
N ALA A 330 -57.83 33.14 39.55
CA ALA A 330 -58.24 32.32 40.66
C ALA A 330 -57.95 32.99 42.06
N ARG A 331 -56.79 33.64 42.20
CA ARG A 331 -56.45 34.38 43.41
C ARG A 331 -57.36 35.61 43.62
N TRP A 332 -57.67 36.36 42.54
CA TRP A 332 -58.57 37.51 42.58
C TRP A 332 -59.99 37.04 42.99
N LEU A 333 -60.50 35.97 42.36
CA LEU A 333 -61.79 35.34 42.77
C LEU A 333 -61.78 34.94 44.25
N GLY A 334 -60.69 34.32 44.72
CA GLY A 334 -60.55 33.96 46.12
C GLY A 334 -60.58 35.19 47.04
N MET A 335 -59.93 36.29 46.67
CA MET A 335 -59.96 37.54 47.44
C MET A 335 -61.36 38.18 47.45
N VAL A 336 -62.08 38.15 46.33
CA VAL A 336 -63.45 38.69 46.21
C VAL A 336 -64.43 37.85 47.04
N LEU A 337 -64.25 36.57 47.07
CA LEU A 337 -65.12 35.67 47.83
C LEU A 337 -64.72 35.57 49.33
N SER A 338 -63.51 35.86 49.68
CA SER A 338 -63.02 35.81 51.07
C SER A 338 -63.87 36.61 52.09
N PRO A 339 -64.38 37.81 51.80
CA PRO A 339 -65.23 38.53 52.71
C PRO A 339 -66.59 37.82 53.04
N LEU A 340 -67.01 36.92 52.16
CA LEU A 340 -68.22 36.12 52.40
C LEU A 340 -68.00 35.09 53.50
N GLN A 341 -66.72 34.76 53.81
CA GLN A 341 -66.32 33.82 54.88
C GLN A 341 -65.80 34.55 56.12
N ASN A 342 -66.60 35.38 56.72
CA ASN A 342 -66.22 36.21 57.85
C ASN A 342 -66.42 35.55 59.21
N GLY A 343 -66.87 34.32 59.27
CA GLY A 343 -67.11 33.57 60.52
C GLY A 343 -68.42 33.91 61.26
N HIS A 344 -69.23 34.79 60.72
CA HIS A 344 -70.52 35.17 61.30
C HIS A 344 -71.63 34.43 60.61
N GLU A 345 -72.37 33.54 61.39
CA GLU A 345 -73.48 32.74 60.89
C GLU A 345 -74.55 33.56 60.19
N GLN A 346 -74.90 34.72 60.73
CA GLN A 346 -75.85 35.64 60.14
C GLN A 346 -75.49 36.09 58.71
N THR A 347 -74.20 36.34 58.44
CA THR A 347 -73.73 36.68 57.10
C THR A 347 -73.92 35.54 56.12
N TYR A 348 -73.63 34.32 56.55
CA TYR A 348 -73.85 33.12 55.71
C TYR A 348 -75.29 32.90 55.39
N MET A 349 -76.20 33.03 56.39
CA MET A 349 -77.64 32.94 56.16
C MET A 349 -78.13 34.04 55.18
N LEU A 350 -77.66 35.27 55.36
CA LEU A 350 -78.06 36.37 54.51
C LEU A 350 -77.53 36.13 53.07
N THR A 351 -76.29 35.66 52.92
CA THR A 351 -75.75 35.35 51.56
C THR A 351 -76.47 34.21 50.90
N ALA A 352 -76.86 33.16 51.66
CA ALA A 352 -77.60 32.08 51.12
C ALA A 352 -79.05 32.51 50.68
N VAL A 353 -79.73 33.37 51.45
CA VAL A 353 -81.03 33.97 51.08
C VAL A 353 -80.91 34.81 49.85
N ILE A 354 -79.90 35.75 49.76
CA ILE A 354 -79.67 36.53 48.61
C ILE A 354 -79.35 35.63 47.36
N GLY A 355 -78.59 34.58 47.52
CA GLY A 355 -78.25 33.62 46.47
C GLY A 355 -79.46 32.92 45.91
N VAL A 356 -80.39 32.44 46.80
CA VAL A 356 -81.60 31.82 46.40
C VAL A 356 -82.56 32.79 45.73
N VAL A 357 -82.68 34.00 46.26
CA VAL A 357 -83.51 35.04 45.67
C VAL A 357 -83.01 35.44 44.29
N THR A 358 -81.70 35.68 44.14
CA THR A 358 -81.11 36.00 42.83
C THR A 358 -81.22 34.82 41.83
N ALA A 359 -81.04 33.60 42.22
CA ALA A 359 -81.21 32.43 41.36
C ALA A 359 -82.71 32.26 41.00
N GLY A 360 -83.66 32.53 41.93
CA GLY A 360 -85.10 32.54 41.65
C GLY A 360 -85.51 33.62 40.64
N VAL A 361 -84.96 34.84 40.83
CA VAL A 361 -85.25 35.95 39.89
C VAL A 361 -84.64 35.65 38.52
N ALA A 362 -83.34 35.15 38.43
CA ALA A 362 -82.68 34.78 37.17
C ALA A 362 -83.49 33.63 36.50
N PHE A 363 -84.01 32.64 37.25
CA PHE A 363 -84.85 31.57 36.70
C PHE A 363 -86.13 32.13 36.11
N ILE A 364 -86.81 33.03 36.82
CA ILE A 364 -88.04 33.67 36.34
C ILE A 364 -87.81 34.44 35.08
N LEU A 365 -86.70 35.24 35.04
CA LEU A 365 -86.34 36.01 33.84
C LEU A 365 -86.01 35.06 32.66
N LEU A 366 -85.35 33.92 32.86
CA LEU A 366 -84.98 32.94 31.83
C LEU A 366 -86.20 32.16 31.32
N VAL A 367 -87.25 32.00 32.16
CA VAL A 367 -88.51 31.24 31.82
C VAL A 367 -89.61 32.16 31.27
N VAL A 368 -89.62 33.46 31.65
CA VAL A 368 -90.70 34.41 31.25
C VAL A 368 -90.29 35.25 30.05
N PHE A 369 -89.02 35.42 29.80
CA PHE A 369 -88.40 36.09 28.63
C PHE A 369 -87.54 35.15 27.80
#